data_ab550083a7a7d96030cc72ff6089c6a3
#
_entry.id   ab550083a7a7d96030cc72ff6089c6a3
#
_cell.length_a   1.000
_cell.length_b   1.000
_cell.length_c   1.000
_cell.angle_alpha   90.00
_cell.angle_beta   90.00
_cell.angle_gamma   90.00
#
_symmetry.space_group_name_H-M   'P 1'
#
loop_
_entity.id
_entity.type
_entity.pdbx_description
1 polymer ?
#
loop_
_entity_poly.entity_id
_entity_poly.type
_entity_poly.pdbx_seq_one_letter_code
_entity_poly.pdbx_strand_id
1 'polypeptide(L)'
;MLEIAELCYVMEKGTTEPINCRLSDGTEAVIKYPNNQCGTATLINEWIGYSVSKQVGITTPAFGLCKLDSEIIYSNQDIDVLDERNTGTCFYSKYMSKAIPLVTRPCVVNHETEKIIIVDHLLNNCDRHNGNLFYDLNTSVLYTIDYSHLFSNDKRPNLNPEYIEKAMDLDSFLNTSILEKNQSAYDLLSYSAGFEEATVLLEADRMKSLLSHDFLVDVLNDLPEDWTQAVGKDSLNKIIDFIEIRVSNLDKIADIIISWGRRI
;
A
#
# COMPACT_ATOMS: atom_id res chain seq x y z
N MET A 1 -13.04 -9.09 -14.79
CA MET A 1 -12.73 -7.76 -14.19
C MET A 1 -14.06 -7.06 -13.97
N LEU A 2 -14.25 -6.39 -12.82
CA LEU A 2 -15.44 -5.59 -12.58
C LEU A 2 -15.42 -4.30 -13.42
N GLU A 3 -16.59 -3.74 -13.69
CA GLU A 3 -16.74 -2.46 -14.37
C GLU A 3 -17.21 -1.40 -13.36
N ILE A 4 -16.92 -0.14 -13.59
CA ILE A 4 -17.48 0.96 -12.83
C ILE A 4 -18.88 1.24 -13.35
N ALA A 5 -19.89 1.12 -12.49
CA ALA A 5 -21.28 1.40 -12.84
C ALA A 5 -21.65 2.90 -12.63
N GLU A 6 -21.02 3.55 -11.66
CA GLU A 6 -21.29 4.94 -11.29
C GLU A 6 -20.08 5.57 -10.61
N LEU A 7 -19.69 6.77 -11.00
CA LEU A 7 -18.74 7.61 -10.26
C LEU A 7 -19.54 8.50 -9.29
N CYS A 8 -19.17 8.54 -8.02
CA CYS A 8 -19.95 9.25 -7.02
C CYS A 8 -19.35 10.62 -6.69
N TYR A 9 -18.09 10.66 -6.25
CA TYR A 9 -17.40 11.91 -5.91
C TYR A 9 -15.89 11.70 -5.78
N VAL A 10 -15.13 12.77 -5.97
CA VAL A 10 -13.69 12.80 -5.68
C VAL A 10 -13.51 12.85 -4.16
N MET A 11 -12.61 12.02 -3.62
CA MET A 11 -12.29 12.02 -2.20
C MET A 11 -11.56 13.33 -1.84
N GLU A 12 -11.97 13.96 -0.74
CA GLU A 12 -11.38 15.25 -0.28
C GLU A 12 -9.89 15.16 0.05
N LYS A 13 -9.36 13.97 0.29
CA LYS A 13 -7.98 13.72 0.69
C LYS A 13 -7.32 12.68 -0.20
N GLY A 14 -6.06 12.91 -0.52
CA GLY A 14 -5.22 12.01 -1.30
C GLY A 14 -4.62 12.73 -2.53
N THR A 15 -3.30 12.68 -2.66
CA THR A 15 -2.56 13.30 -3.78
C THR A 15 -2.87 12.65 -5.13
N THR A 16 -3.42 11.44 -5.14
CA THR A 16 -3.84 10.72 -6.35
C THR A 16 -5.28 11.03 -6.77
N GLU A 17 -5.97 11.92 -6.05
CA GLU A 17 -7.37 12.28 -6.27
C GLU A 17 -8.28 11.04 -6.43
N PRO A 18 -8.30 10.13 -5.43
CA PRO A 18 -9.07 8.90 -5.54
C PRO A 18 -10.56 9.20 -5.60
N ILE A 19 -11.31 8.35 -6.27
CA ILE A 19 -12.74 8.56 -6.52
C ILE A 19 -13.55 7.47 -5.83
N ASN A 20 -14.60 7.88 -5.10
CA ASN A 20 -15.62 6.95 -4.64
C ASN A 20 -16.53 6.58 -5.81
N CYS A 21 -16.82 5.30 -5.96
CA CYS A 21 -17.63 4.77 -7.06
C CYS A 21 -18.44 3.56 -6.61
N ARG A 22 -19.40 3.17 -7.45
CA ARG A 22 -20.11 1.89 -7.37
C ARG A 22 -19.68 0.99 -8.52
N LEU A 23 -19.30 -0.24 -8.19
CA LEU A 23 -18.93 -1.27 -9.16
C LEU A 23 -20.16 -2.03 -9.67
N SER A 24 -20.02 -2.75 -10.78
CA SER A 24 -21.08 -3.49 -11.46
C SER A 24 -21.75 -4.58 -10.61
N ASP A 25 -21.07 -5.06 -9.57
CA ASP A 25 -21.63 -6.00 -8.59
C ASP A 25 -22.32 -5.32 -7.39
N GLY A 26 -22.41 -3.99 -7.41
CA GLY A 26 -23.00 -3.16 -6.35
C GLY A 26 -22.01 -2.80 -5.22
N THR A 27 -20.77 -3.23 -5.28
CA THR A 27 -19.75 -2.88 -4.29
C THR A 27 -19.46 -1.38 -4.35
N GLU A 28 -19.53 -0.69 -3.21
CA GLU A 28 -19.02 0.67 -3.05
C GLU A 28 -17.51 0.62 -2.85
N ALA A 29 -16.76 1.36 -3.66
CA ALA A 29 -15.30 1.28 -3.72
C ALA A 29 -14.65 2.66 -3.85
N VAL A 30 -13.37 2.72 -3.49
CA VAL A 30 -12.48 3.83 -3.80
C VAL A 30 -11.54 3.38 -4.90
N ILE A 31 -11.53 4.08 -6.02
CA ILE A 31 -10.63 3.78 -7.15
C ILE A 31 -9.46 4.75 -7.21
N LYS A 32 -8.32 4.21 -7.65
CA LYS A 32 -7.18 4.95 -8.20
C LYS A 32 -7.04 4.57 -9.67
N TYR A 33 -6.85 5.53 -10.53
CA TYR A 33 -6.97 5.39 -11.98
C TYR A 33 -5.66 5.68 -12.71
N PRO A 34 -5.46 5.19 -13.94
CA PRO A 34 -4.26 5.43 -14.74
C PRO A 34 -4.03 6.93 -14.97
N ASN A 35 -2.78 7.31 -15.13
CA ASN A 35 -2.38 8.69 -15.43
C ASN A 35 -2.93 9.75 -14.46
N ASN A 36 -3.20 9.35 -13.20
CA ASN A 36 -3.48 10.32 -12.13
C ASN A 36 -2.27 11.25 -11.91
N GLN A 37 -2.38 12.26 -11.08
CA GLN A 37 -1.31 13.25 -10.85
C GLN A 37 0.05 12.63 -10.43
N CYS A 38 0.04 11.44 -9.84
CA CYS A 38 1.24 10.71 -9.42
C CYS A 38 1.66 9.60 -10.41
N GLY A 39 0.91 9.40 -11.49
CA GLY A 39 1.18 8.44 -12.54
C GLY A 39 0.77 7.00 -12.24
N THR A 40 0.87 6.12 -13.25
CA THR A 40 0.47 4.70 -13.18
C THR A 40 1.30 3.89 -12.18
N ALA A 41 2.50 4.32 -11.84
CA ALA A 41 3.33 3.68 -10.81
C ALA A 41 2.61 3.52 -9.46
N THR A 42 1.71 4.45 -9.12
CA THR A 42 0.91 4.36 -7.89
C THR A 42 0.02 3.13 -7.85
N LEU A 43 -0.53 2.72 -8.98
CA LEU A 43 -1.43 1.56 -9.09
C LEU A 43 -0.68 0.25 -8.85
N ILE A 44 0.55 0.16 -9.39
CA ILE A 44 1.45 -0.98 -9.18
C ILE A 44 1.84 -1.06 -7.71
N ASN A 45 2.19 0.07 -7.09
CA ASN A 45 2.51 0.15 -5.67
C ASN A 45 1.35 -0.31 -4.80
N GLU A 46 0.11 0.16 -5.09
CA GLU A 46 -1.09 -0.30 -4.39
C GLU A 46 -1.26 -1.81 -4.52
N TRP A 47 -1.20 -2.35 -5.75
CA TRP A 47 -1.36 -3.77 -5.98
C TRP A 47 -0.36 -4.61 -5.19
N ILE A 48 0.92 -4.24 -5.23
CA ILE A 48 1.98 -4.95 -4.51
C ILE A 48 1.79 -4.80 -2.99
N GLY A 49 1.56 -3.58 -2.50
CA GLY A 49 1.39 -3.31 -1.08
C GLY A 49 0.22 -4.07 -0.46
N TYR A 50 -0.92 -4.09 -1.13
CA TYR A 50 -2.09 -4.85 -0.68
C TYR A 50 -1.88 -6.37 -0.80
N SER A 51 -1.23 -6.83 -1.86
CA SER A 51 -0.94 -8.27 -2.05
C SER A 51 0.03 -8.79 -1.00
N VAL A 52 1.12 -8.07 -0.73
CA VAL A 52 2.08 -8.40 0.33
C VAL A 52 1.40 -8.36 1.70
N SER A 53 0.63 -7.32 1.99
CA SER A 53 -0.11 -7.19 3.26
C SER A 53 -1.06 -8.36 3.49
N LYS A 54 -1.82 -8.74 2.48
CA LYS A 54 -2.72 -9.90 2.52
C LYS A 54 -1.95 -11.19 2.77
N GLN A 55 -0.82 -11.40 2.09
CA GLN A 55 0.01 -12.60 2.21
C GLN A 55 0.54 -12.78 3.63
N VAL A 56 0.95 -11.72 4.28
CA VAL A 56 1.49 -11.76 5.64
C VAL A 56 0.41 -11.65 6.73
N GLY A 57 -0.85 -11.47 6.34
CA GLY A 57 -1.99 -11.38 7.26
C GLY A 57 -2.11 -10.03 7.96
N ILE A 58 -1.86 -8.94 7.23
CA ILE A 58 -2.25 -7.59 7.64
C ILE A 58 -3.67 -7.32 7.10
N THR A 59 -4.51 -6.77 7.93
CA THR A 59 -5.90 -6.46 7.58
C THR A 59 -5.96 -5.22 6.66
N THR A 60 -6.47 -5.44 5.46
CA THR A 60 -6.76 -4.40 4.46
C THR A 60 -8.21 -4.49 4.00
N PRO A 61 -8.81 -3.44 3.45
CA PRO A 61 -10.06 -3.57 2.73
C PRO A 61 -9.95 -4.59 1.59
N ALA A 62 -11.04 -5.24 1.23
CA ALA A 62 -11.08 -6.04 0.01
C ALA A 62 -10.69 -5.17 -1.19
N PHE A 63 -9.87 -5.68 -2.09
CA PHE A 63 -9.31 -4.94 -3.21
C PHE A 63 -9.29 -5.77 -4.49
N GLY A 64 -9.08 -5.10 -5.60
CA GLY A 64 -8.99 -5.75 -6.90
C GLY A 64 -8.84 -4.76 -8.05
N LEU A 65 -9.19 -5.23 -9.25
CA LEU A 65 -9.10 -4.47 -10.48
C LEU A 65 -10.50 -4.21 -11.05
N CYS A 66 -10.72 -2.98 -11.52
CA CYS A 66 -11.92 -2.62 -12.25
C CYS A 66 -11.56 -1.79 -13.48
N LYS A 67 -12.53 -1.63 -14.39
CA LYS A 67 -12.31 -0.89 -15.63
C LYS A 67 -13.04 0.44 -15.60
N LEU A 68 -12.33 1.49 -15.99
CA LEU A 68 -12.87 2.84 -16.23
C LEU A 68 -12.93 3.08 -17.73
N ASP A 69 -14.14 3.17 -18.26
CA ASP A 69 -14.39 3.44 -19.67
C ASP A 69 -14.72 4.92 -19.91
N SER A 70 -14.46 5.38 -21.14
CA SER A 70 -14.71 6.77 -21.55
C SER A 70 -16.18 7.17 -21.42
N GLU A 71 -17.12 6.25 -21.67
CA GLU A 71 -18.54 6.50 -21.53
C GLU A 71 -18.95 6.91 -20.12
N ILE A 72 -18.34 6.27 -19.10
CA ILE A 72 -18.55 6.62 -17.69
C ILE A 72 -18.00 8.01 -17.39
N ILE A 73 -16.80 8.35 -17.90
CA ILE A 73 -16.22 9.69 -17.71
C ILE A 73 -17.12 10.77 -18.33
N TYR A 74 -17.56 10.58 -19.58
CA TYR A 74 -18.44 11.54 -20.24
C TYR A 74 -19.81 11.70 -19.60
N SER A 75 -20.32 10.64 -18.98
CA SER A 75 -21.61 10.66 -18.28
C SER A 75 -21.55 11.36 -16.91
N ASN A 76 -20.33 11.61 -16.38
CA ASN A 76 -20.10 12.18 -15.06
C ASN A 76 -19.21 13.44 -15.12
N GLN A 77 -19.63 14.44 -15.88
CA GLN A 77 -18.88 15.69 -16.12
C GLN A 77 -18.62 16.52 -14.85
N ASP A 78 -19.29 16.22 -13.75
CA ASP A 78 -19.04 16.84 -12.44
C ASP A 78 -17.76 16.33 -11.78
N ILE A 79 -17.16 15.25 -12.30
CA ILE A 79 -15.86 14.69 -11.88
C ILE A 79 -14.76 15.27 -12.80
N ASP A 80 -14.39 16.52 -12.57
CA ASP A 80 -13.49 17.32 -13.42
C ASP A 80 -12.02 16.88 -13.40
N VAL A 81 -11.66 15.95 -12.48
CA VAL A 81 -10.31 15.39 -12.38
C VAL A 81 -10.02 14.29 -13.41
N LEU A 82 -11.05 13.81 -14.13
CA LEU A 82 -10.94 12.74 -15.12
C LEU A 82 -11.06 13.28 -16.56
N ASP A 83 -10.22 12.69 -17.42
CA ASP A 83 -10.32 12.85 -18.89
C ASP A 83 -10.04 11.50 -19.60
N GLU A 84 -10.07 11.47 -20.94
CA GLU A 84 -9.85 10.25 -21.72
C GLU A 84 -8.52 9.53 -21.43
N ARG A 85 -7.50 10.24 -20.97
CA ARG A 85 -6.18 9.64 -20.62
C ARG A 85 -6.26 8.77 -19.38
N ASN A 86 -7.31 8.91 -18.56
CA ASN A 86 -7.52 8.15 -17.34
C ASN A 86 -8.30 6.85 -17.58
N THR A 87 -8.73 6.58 -18.82
CA THR A 87 -9.38 5.31 -19.17
C THR A 87 -8.41 4.14 -19.05
N GLY A 88 -8.93 2.97 -18.67
CA GLY A 88 -8.12 1.75 -18.52
C GLY A 88 -8.40 1.00 -17.24
N THR A 89 -7.46 0.17 -16.82
CA THR A 89 -7.57 -0.60 -15.60
C THR A 89 -7.27 0.26 -14.38
N CYS A 90 -8.18 0.26 -13.41
CA CYS A 90 -8.05 0.92 -12.12
C CYS A 90 -7.78 -0.07 -11.00
N PHE A 91 -7.03 0.34 -10.01
CA PHE A 91 -7.01 -0.32 -8.70
C PHE A 91 -8.23 0.13 -7.91
N TYR A 92 -8.92 -0.79 -7.23
CA TYR A 92 -9.96 -0.43 -6.27
C TYR A 92 -9.72 -1.07 -4.91
N SER A 93 -10.13 -0.37 -3.86
CA SER A 93 -10.34 -0.92 -2.52
C SER A 93 -11.77 -0.66 -2.07
N LYS A 94 -12.37 -1.63 -1.35
CA LYS A 94 -13.74 -1.49 -0.85
C LYS A 94 -13.86 -0.28 0.06
N TYR A 95 -14.86 0.57 -0.19
CA TYR A 95 -15.14 1.71 0.67
C TYR A 95 -15.65 1.27 2.05
N MET A 96 -15.10 1.84 3.10
CA MET A 96 -15.41 1.50 4.48
C MET A 96 -16.18 2.63 5.14
N SER A 97 -17.49 2.68 4.92
CA SER A 97 -18.37 3.78 5.38
C SER A 97 -18.45 3.94 6.90
N LYS A 98 -18.02 2.94 7.68
CA LYS A 98 -18.02 2.94 9.15
C LYS A 98 -16.63 3.09 9.77
N ALA A 99 -15.61 3.19 8.95
CA ALA A 99 -14.24 3.36 9.40
C ALA A 99 -13.83 4.84 9.37
N ILE A 100 -13.05 5.23 10.35
CA ILE A 100 -12.49 6.58 10.49
C ILE A 100 -10.96 6.49 10.58
N PRO A 101 -10.23 7.54 10.17
CA PRO A 101 -8.79 7.59 10.39
C PRO A 101 -8.45 7.40 11.88
N LEU A 102 -7.36 6.71 12.15
CA LEU A 102 -6.87 6.46 13.50
C LEU A 102 -6.29 7.75 14.10
N VAL A 103 -7.14 8.56 14.69
CA VAL A 103 -6.76 9.87 15.31
C VAL A 103 -6.78 9.83 16.83
N THR A 104 -7.40 8.79 17.40
CA THR A 104 -7.48 8.55 18.85
C THR A 104 -6.80 7.22 19.16
N ARG A 105 -6.77 6.82 20.41
CA ARG A 105 -6.19 5.57 20.91
C ARG A 105 -7.28 4.55 21.26
N PRO A 106 -8.01 4.01 20.25
CA PRO A 106 -9.02 3.00 20.51
C PRO A 106 -8.35 1.67 20.90
N CYS A 107 -9.08 0.82 21.59
CA CYS A 107 -8.67 -0.56 21.74
C CYS A 107 -9.03 -1.30 20.44
N VAL A 108 -8.05 -1.75 19.71
CA VAL A 108 -8.24 -2.54 18.48
C VAL A 108 -8.19 -4.05 18.81
N VAL A 109 -8.90 -4.85 18.02
CA VAL A 109 -8.98 -6.31 18.25
C VAL A 109 -7.91 -7.10 17.47
N ASN A 110 -7.35 -6.52 16.40
CA ASN A 110 -6.28 -7.11 15.62
C ASN A 110 -4.94 -6.49 16.00
N HIS A 111 -4.03 -7.31 16.51
CA HIS A 111 -2.69 -6.91 16.93
C HIS A 111 -1.71 -7.16 15.79
N GLU A 112 -1.53 -6.16 14.91
CA GLU A 112 -0.75 -6.26 13.68
C GLU A 112 0.36 -5.21 13.58
N THR A 113 0.66 -4.51 14.68
CA THR A 113 1.64 -3.40 14.73
C THR A 113 2.98 -3.81 14.14
N GLU A 114 3.55 -4.92 14.60
CA GLU A 114 4.87 -5.40 14.19
C GLU A 114 4.90 -5.75 12.71
N LYS A 115 3.85 -6.43 12.21
CA LYS A 115 3.72 -6.77 10.79
C LYS A 115 3.69 -5.52 9.91
N ILE A 116 2.90 -4.50 10.32
CA ILE A 116 2.78 -3.25 9.59
C ILE A 116 4.13 -2.55 9.52
N ILE A 117 4.86 -2.45 10.65
CA ILE A 117 6.17 -1.81 10.69
C ILE A 117 7.18 -2.57 9.81
N ILE A 118 7.20 -3.92 9.89
CA ILE A 118 8.10 -4.75 9.08
C ILE A 118 7.79 -4.58 7.59
N VAL A 119 6.53 -4.63 7.18
CA VAL A 119 6.11 -4.49 5.77
C VAL A 119 6.40 -3.09 5.24
N ASP A 120 6.13 -2.04 6.01
CA ASP A 120 6.47 -0.67 5.61
C ASP A 120 7.97 -0.49 5.42
N HIS A 121 8.79 -1.09 6.31
CA HIS A 121 10.23 -1.07 6.15
C HIS A 121 10.68 -1.91 4.95
N LEU A 122 10.12 -3.11 4.77
CA LEU A 122 10.40 -4.02 3.67
C LEU A 122 10.12 -3.39 2.30
N LEU A 123 8.98 -2.73 2.15
CA LEU A 123 8.54 -2.09 0.91
C LEU A 123 9.03 -0.64 0.75
N ASN A 124 9.82 -0.14 1.71
CA ASN A 124 10.24 1.26 1.76
C ASN A 124 9.06 2.24 1.71
N ASN A 125 7.99 1.93 2.44
CA ASN A 125 6.83 2.81 2.58
C ASN A 125 7.17 3.97 3.52
N CYS A 126 7.40 5.15 2.97
CA CYS A 126 7.77 6.33 3.76
C CYS A 126 6.57 7.28 4.02
N ASP A 127 5.36 6.83 3.75
CA ASP A 127 4.13 7.63 3.85
C ASP A 127 3.07 7.02 4.77
N ARG A 128 3.48 6.18 5.74
CA ARG A 128 2.55 5.68 6.75
C ARG A 128 2.23 6.76 7.76
N HIS A 129 1.04 7.32 7.68
CA HIS A 129 0.51 8.30 8.62
C HIS A 129 -0.88 7.89 9.12
N ASN A 130 -1.45 8.64 10.07
CA ASN A 130 -2.75 8.32 10.69
C ASN A 130 -3.89 8.19 9.67
N GLY A 131 -3.84 8.96 8.57
CA GLY A 131 -4.81 8.90 7.49
C GLY A 131 -4.77 7.61 6.67
N ASN A 132 -3.71 6.81 6.81
CA ASN A 132 -3.53 5.51 6.15
C ASN A 132 -3.80 4.33 7.08
N LEU A 133 -4.34 4.63 8.27
CA LEU A 133 -4.79 3.68 9.28
C LEU A 133 -6.25 3.97 9.60
N PHE A 134 -7.14 3.04 9.31
CA PHE A 134 -8.58 3.20 9.50
C PHE A 134 -9.09 2.24 10.58
N TYR A 135 -9.88 2.78 11.48
CA TYR A 135 -10.51 2.04 12.56
C TYR A 135 -12.02 1.92 12.32
N ASP A 136 -12.51 0.70 12.20
CA ASP A 136 -13.94 0.44 12.06
C ASP A 136 -14.64 0.50 13.44
N LEU A 137 -15.56 1.44 13.56
CA LEU A 137 -16.26 1.73 14.81
C LEU A 137 -17.17 0.59 15.30
N ASN A 138 -17.62 -0.28 14.41
CA ASN A 138 -18.54 -1.37 14.74
C ASN A 138 -17.80 -2.63 15.15
N THR A 139 -16.68 -2.92 14.49
CA THR A 139 -15.93 -4.18 14.67
C THR A 139 -14.70 -4.03 15.53
N SER A 140 -14.27 -2.79 15.80
CA SER A 140 -12.99 -2.47 16.46
C SER A 140 -11.77 -3.00 15.72
N VAL A 141 -11.90 -3.23 14.41
CA VAL A 141 -10.81 -3.70 13.54
C VAL A 141 -10.07 -2.51 12.98
N LEU A 142 -8.74 -2.61 12.98
CA LEU A 142 -7.84 -1.68 12.31
C LEU A 142 -7.55 -2.19 10.89
N TYR A 143 -7.62 -1.30 9.92
CA TYR A 143 -7.27 -1.52 8.51
C TYR A 143 -6.12 -0.62 8.09
N THR A 144 -5.20 -1.17 7.31
CA THR A 144 -4.20 -0.38 6.59
C THR A 144 -4.66 -0.12 5.17
N ILE A 145 -4.43 1.10 4.71
CA ILE A 145 -4.70 1.53 3.33
C ILE A 145 -3.53 2.33 2.78
N ASP A 146 -3.59 2.65 1.51
CA ASP A 146 -2.69 3.53 0.78
C ASP A 146 -1.22 3.09 0.80
N TYR A 147 -0.86 2.37 -0.25
CA TYR A 147 0.51 1.93 -0.53
C TYR A 147 1.09 2.63 -1.76
N SER A 148 0.57 3.79 -2.15
CA SER A 148 1.01 4.49 -3.36
C SER A 148 2.48 4.91 -3.35
N HIS A 149 3.10 5.08 -2.16
CA HIS A 149 4.46 5.58 -1.98
C HIS A 149 5.46 4.48 -1.55
N LEU A 150 5.58 3.42 -2.36
CA LEU A 150 6.54 2.33 -2.13
C LEU A 150 7.83 2.52 -2.94
N PHE A 151 8.87 1.78 -2.58
CA PHE A 151 10.15 1.58 -3.29
C PHE A 151 11.03 2.81 -3.48
N SER A 152 10.57 3.99 -3.11
CA SER A 152 11.27 5.25 -3.33
C SER A 152 11.23 6.11 -2.08
N ASN A 153 12.30 6.89 -1.85
CA ASN A 153 12.35 7.93 -0.82
C ASN A 153 11.79 9.28 -1.31
N ASP A 154 11.36 9.35 -2.56
CA ASP A 154 10.85 10.56 -3.18
C ASP A 154 9.39 10.82 -2.80
N LYS A 155 9.01 12.11 -2.82
CA LYS A 155 7.63 12.54 -2.57
C LYS A 155 6.65 12.11 -3.67
N ARG A 156 7.13 11.63 -4.81
CA ARG A 156 6.32 11.08 -5.89
C ARG A 156 6.72 9.65 -6.14
N PRO A 157 5.76 8.74 -6.30
CA PRO A 157 6.02 7.37 -6.67
C PRO A 157 6.83 7.32 -7.96
N ASN A 158 7.95 6.62 -7.91
CA ASN A 158 8.85 6.52 -9.04
C ASN A 158 9.43 5.11 -9.11
N LEU A 159 9.03 4.36 -10.13
CA LEU A 159 9.52 3.00 -10.40
C LEU A 159 10.66 3.00 -11.42
N ASN A 160 11.43 4.09 -11.54
CA ASN A 160 12.63 4.09 -12.36
C ASN A 160 13.65 3.09 -11.80
N PRO A 161 14.19 2.17 -12.65
CA PRO A 161 15.12 1.13 -12.22
C PRO A 161 16.35 1.65 -11.45
N GLU A 162 16.90 2.81 -11.83
CA GLU A 162 18.07 3.41 -11.16
C GLU A 162 17.74 3.84 -9.70
N TYR A 163 16.52 4.32 -9.44
CA TYR A 163 16.10 4.71 -8.08
C TYR A 163 15.85 3.48 -7.21
N ILE A 164 15.22 2.45 -7.79
CA ILE A 164 14.99 1.18 -7.08
C ILE A 164 16.35 0.55 -6.73
N GLU A 165 17.29 0.52 -7.67
CA GLU A 165 18.64 -0.04 -7.47
C GLU A 165 19.41 0.69 -6.36
N LYS A 166 19.36 2.02 -6.31
CA LYS A 166 19.97 2.78 -5.21
C LYS A 166 19.37 2.45 -3.84
N ALA A 167 18.06 2.17 -3.79
CA ALA A 167 17.38 1.79 -2.57
C ALA A 167 17.62 0.31 -2.16
N MET A 168 18.29 -0.47 -2.98
CA MET A 168 18.73 -1.85 -2.68
C MET A 168 20.07 -1.89 -1.94
N ASP A 169 20.83 -0.80 -1.92
CA ASP A 169 22.07 -0.72 -1.15
C ASP A 169 21.82 -0.93 0.35
N LEU A 170 22.62 -1.78 0.99
CA LEU A 170 22.43 -2.16 2.40
C LEU A 170 22.42 -0.96 3.35
N ASP A 171 23.31 0.01 3.13
CA ASP A 171 23.39 1.21 3.94
C ASP A 171 22.16 2.13 3.74
N SER A 172 21.49 2.02 2.58
CA SER A 172 20.31 2.81 2.26
C SER A 172 19.06 2.34 3.00
N PHE A 173 18.95 1.06 3.35
CA PHE A 173 17.77 0.51 4.00
C PHE A 173 18.01 -0.08 5.40
N LEU A 174 19.23 -0.46 5.76
CA LEU A 174 19.56 -0.92 7.11
C LEU A 174 19.79 0.27 8.05
N ASN A 175 18.77 1.12 8.20
CA ASN A 175 18.78 2.30 9.05
C ASN A 175 17.36 2.62 9.57
N THR A 176 17.24 3.67 10.38
CA THR A 176 15.99 4.07 11.03
C THR A 176 15.14 5.04 10.23
N SER A 177 15.53 5.43 9.02
CA SER A 177 14.89 6.54 8.29
C SER A 177 13.39 6.33 8.00
N ILE A 178 12.97 5.09 7.69
CA ILE A 178 11.54 4.76 7.50
C ILE A 178 10.79 4.84 8.82
N LEU A 179 11.39 4.32 9.90
CA LEU A 179 10.78 4.35 11.24
C LEU A 179 10.58 5.80 11.72
N GLU A 180 11.55 6.66 11.49
CA GLU A 180 11.49 8.09 11.86
C GLU A 180 10.44 8.85 11.04
N LYS A 181 10.34 8.60 9.73
CA LYS A 181 9.33 9.23 8.89
C LYS A 181 7.90 8.86 9.29
N ASN A 182 7.69 7.62 9.69
CA ASN A 182 6.39 7.06 10.03
C ASN A 182 6.12 7.06 11.56
N GLN A 183 7.01 7.63 12.36
CA GLN A 183 6.98 7.54 13.83
C GLN A 183 5.62 7.86 14.43
N SER A 184 4.98 8.94 14.00
CA SER A 184 3.68 9.35 14.53
C SER A 184 2.58 8.29 14.36
N ALA A 185 2.59 7.55 13.25
CA ALA A 185 1.65 6.46 13.02
C ALA A 185 2.00 5.22 13.87
N TYR A 186 3.29 4.91 13.99
CA TYR A 186 3.75 3.76 14.76
C TYR A 186 3.57 3.94 16.27
N ASP A 187 3.76 5.16 16.78
CA ASP A 187 3.45 5.50 18.18
C ASP A 187 1.96 5.26 18.47
N LEU A 188 1.10 5.68 17.54
CA LEU A 188 -0.34 5.50 17.69
C LEU A 188 -0.76 4.02 17.58
N LEU A 189 -0.16 3.26 16.65
CA LEU A 189 -0.35 1.81 16.53
C LEU A 189 0.09 1.08 17.80
N SER A 190 1.31 1.32 18.26
CA SER A 190 1.89 0.69 19.44
C SER A 190 1.05 0.95 20.68
N TYR A 191 0.50 2.15 20.79
CA TYR A 191 -0.38 2.50 21.91
C TYR A 191 -1.75 1.80 21.81
N SER A 192 -2.29 1.64 20.60
CA SER A 192 -3.64 1.10 20.38
C SER A 192 -3.69 -0.43 20.31
N ALA A 193 -2.66 -1.05 19.77
CA ALA A 193 -2.59 -2.48 19.49
C ALA A 193 -1.45 -3.21 20.23
N GLY A 194 -0.56 -2.46 20.90
CA GLY A 194 0.65 -3.00 21.53
C GLY A 194 1.84 -3.08 20.57
N PHE A 195 3.02 -3.33 21.14
CA PHE A 195 4.26 -3.62 20.42
C PHE A 195 5.11 -4.57 21.28
N GLU A 196 5.52 -5.70 20.70
CA GLU A 196 6.30 -6.73 21.40
C GLU A 196 7.54 -7.14 20.58
N GLU A 197 8.75 -7.01 21.16
CA GLU A 197 10.01 -7.36 20.49
C GLU A 197 10.03 -8.83 20.02
N ALA A 198 9.51 -9.76 20.82
CA ALA A 198 9.46 -11.18 20.47
C ALA A 198 8.58 -11.41 19.23
N THR A 199 7.51 -10.65 19.08
CA THR A 199 6.62 -10.71 17.92
C THR A 199 7.30 -10.19 16.65
N VAL A 200 8.16 -9.15 16.76
CA VAL A 200 8.95 -8.67 15.60
C VAL A 200 9.81 -9.78 15.03
N LEU A 201 10.54 -10.52 15.87
CA LEU A 201 11.40 -11.63 15.42
C LEU A 201 10.60 -12.77 14.79
N LEU A 202 9.48 -13.15 15.43
CA LEU A 202 8.61 -14.21 14.96
C LEU A 202 8.01 -13.87 13.58
N GLU A 203 7.50 -12.66 13.41
CA GLU A 203 6.88 -12.25 12.16
C GLU A 203 7.93 -12.02 11.05
N ALA A 204 9.11 -11.52 11.37
CA ALA A 204 10.22 -11.42 10.40
C ALA A 204 10.62 -12.80 9.85
N ASP A 205 10.75 -13.80 10.72
CA ASP A 205 11.07 -15.18 10.30
C ASP A 205 9.94 -15.80 9.47
N ARG A 206 8.69 -15.60 9.88
CA ARG A 206 7.49 -16.04 9.12
C ARG A 206 7.43 -15.42 7.73
N MET A 207 7.70 -14.13 7.61
CA MET A 207 7.65 -13.40 6.33
C MET A 207 8.68 -13.90 5.33
N LYS A 208 9.85 -14.38 5.76
CA LYS A 208 10.84 -15.01 4.86
C LYS A 208 10.27 -16.19 4.10
N SER A 209 9.42 -16.99 4.74
CA SER A 209 8.79 -18.13 4.10
C SER A 209 7.58 -17.77 3.25
N LEU A 210 6.84 -16.70 3.61
CA LEU A 210 5.62 -16.30 2.93
C LEU A 210 5.89 -15.46 1.68
N LEU A 211 6.98 -14.67 1.67
CA LEU A 211 7.34 -13.77 0.58
C LEU A 211 8.41 -14.43 -0.31
N SER A 212 8.08 -15.61 -0.85
CA SER A 212 8.94 -16.35 -1.76
C SER A 212 9.04 -15.68 -3.13
N HIS A 213 10.08 -16.04 -3.90
CA HIS A 213 10.24 -15.63 -5.30
C HIS A 213 8.97 -15.90 -6.12
N ASP A 214 8.43 -17.12 -6.04
CA ASP A 214 7.24 -17.51 -6.79
C ASP A 214 6.04 -16.63 -6.45
N PHE A 215 5.82 -16.33 -5.17
CA PHE A 215 4.77 -15.41 -4.75
C PHE A 215 4.95 -14.02 -5.38
N LEU A 216 6.17 -13.46 -5.35
CA LEU A 216 6.44 -12.15 -5.92
C LEU A 216 6.25 -12.13 -7.44
N VAL A 217 6.67 -13.18 -8.12
CA VAL A 217 6.43 -13.35 -9.56
C VAL A 217 4.95 -13.43 -9.88
N ASP A 218 4.18 -14.19 -9.10
CA ASP A 218 2.72 -14.30 -9.29
C ASP A 218 2.04 -12.94 -9.10
N VAL A 219 2.40 -12.18 -8.08
CA VAL A 219 1.88 -10.82 -7.84
C VAL A 219 2.13 -9.90 -9.04
N LEU A 220 3.32 -9.98 -9.66
CA LEU A 220 3.63 -9.15 -10.83
C LEU A 220 3.00 -9.68 -12.13
N ASN A 221 2.78 -10.99 -12.25
CA ASN A 221 2.09 -11.58 -13.39
C ASN A 221 0.59 -11.23 -13.42
N ASP A 222 0.01 -10.95 -12.26
CA ASP A 222 -1.39 -10.49 -12.13
C ASP A 222 -1.59 -9.02 -12.50
N LEU A 223 -0.50 -8.25 -12.76
CA LEU A 223 -0.59 -6.86 -13.16
C LEU A 223 -1.21 -6.71 -14.55
N PRO A 224 -2.11 -5.74 -14.74
CA PRO A 224 -2.68 -5.41 -16.04
C PRO A 224 -1.62 -5.02 -17.08
N GLU A 225 -1.86 -5.38 -18.34
CA GLU A 225 -0.93 -5.10 -19.42
C GLU A 225 -0.70 -3.60 -19.63
N ASP A 226 -1.75 -2.77 -19.51
CA ASP A 226 -1.66 -1.31 -19.62
C ASP A 226 -0.74 -0.71 -18.54
N TRP A 227 -0.72 -1.26 -17.31
CA TRP A 227 0.20 -0.82 -16.27
C TRP A 227 1.63 -1.26 -16.53
N THR A 228 1.82 -2.52 -16.94
CA THR A 228 3.15 -3.07 -17.20
C THR A 228 3.83 -2.40 -18.39
N GLN A 229 3.07 -2.02 -19.42
CA GLN A 229 3.57 -1.24 -20.56
C GLN A 229 3.98 0.19 -20.15
N ALA A 230 3.22 0.83 -19.25
CA ALA A 230 3.52 2.19 -18.80
C ALA A 230 4.82 2.28 -17.97
N VAL A 231 5.18 1.23 -17.21
CA VAL A 231 6.33 1.23 -16.30
C VAL A 231 7.55 0.51 -16.89
N GLY A 232 7.30 -0.50 -17.72
CA GLY A 232 8.33 -1.28 -18.37
C GLY A 232 8.82 -2.48 -17.54
N LYS A 233 9.23 -3.52 -18.27
CA LYS A 233 9.58 -4.82 -17.70
C LYS A 233 10.82 -4.77 -16.79
N ASP A 234 11.75 -3.89 -17.09
CA ASP A 234 12.97 -3.74 -16.32
C ASP A 234 12.70 -3.23 -14.90
N SER A 235 11.81 -2.24 -14.77
CA SER A 235 11.34 -1.75 -13.46
C SER A 235 10.68 -2.85 -12.63
N LEU A 236 9.86 -3.70 -13.27
CA LEU A 236 9.17 -4.79 -12.57
C LEU A 236 10.15 -5.84 -12.06
N ASN A 237 11.16 -6.21 -12.85
CA ASN A 237 12.21 -7.13 -12.40
C ASN A 237 12.98 -6.54 -11.21
N LYS A 238 13.31 -5.25 -11.26
CA LYS A 238 14.00 -4.55 -10.17
C LYS A 238 13.17 -4.51 -8.87
N ILE A 239 11.84 -4.51 -8.96
CA ILE A 239 10.98 -4.60 -7.76
C ILE A 239 11.13 -5.97 -7.09
N ILE A 240 11.19 -7.07 -7.86
CA ILE A 240 11.44 -8.39 -7.29
C ILE A 240 12.79 -8.39 -6.57
N ASP A 241 13.87 -8.01 -7.26
CA ASP A 241 15.21 -7.92 -6.69
C ASP A 241 15.23 -7.09 -5.39
N PHE A 242 14.52 -5.95 -5.39
CA PHE A 242 14.40 -5.06 -4.24
C PHE A 242 13.75 -5.75 -3.03
N ILE A 243 12.63 -6.44 -3.25
CA ILE A 243 11.94 -7.12 -2.16
C ILE A 243 12.78 -8.30 -1.66
N GLU A 244 13.36 -9.10 -2.55
CA GLU A 244 14.15 -10.27 -2.19
C GLU A 244 15.41 -9.93 -1.37
N ILE A 245 16.14 -8.87 -1.73
CA ILE A 245 17.30 -8.45 -0.95
C ILE A 245 16.91 -8.03 0.46
N ARG A 246 15.74 -7.41 0.63
CA ARG A 246 15.23 -7.01 1.94
C ARG A 246 14.67 -8.19 2.72
N VAL A 247 13.96 -9.12 2.08
CA VAL A 247 13.50 -10.38 2.68
C VAL A 247 14.71 -11.18 3.20
N SER A 248 15.81 -11.25 2.42
CA SER A 248 17.04 -11.92 2.83
C SER A 248 17.74 -11.25 4.03
N ASN A 249 17.42 -10.00 4.34
CA ASN A 249 17.98 -9.25 5.46
C ASN A 249 16.93 -8.94 6.56
N LEU A 250 15.81 -9.66 6.60
CA LEU A 250 14.75 -9.42 7.59
C LEU A 250 15.22 -9.52 9.04
N ASP A 251 16.23 -10.36 9.34
CA ASP A 251 16.82 -10.42 10.69
C ASP A 251 17.41 -9.07 11.10
N LYS A 252 18.18 -8.45 10.20
CA LYS A 252 18.81 -7.15 10.46
C LYS A 252 17.76 -6.02 10.54
N ILE A 253 16.71 -6.12 9.70
CA ILE A 253 15.57 -5.18 9.74
C ILE A 253 14.86 -5.31 11.09
N ALA A 254 14.64 -6.54 11.58
CA ALA A 254 14.03 -6.80 12.88
C ALA A 254 14.85 -6.20 14.02
N ASP A 255 16.18 -6.36 13.99
CA ASP A 255 17.08 -5.76 14.99
C ASP A 255 16.98 -4.23 15.03
N ILE A 256 16.85 -3.58 13.88
CA ILE A 256 16.66 -2.13 13.76
C ILE A 256 15.31 -1.72 14.36
N ILE A 257 14.24 -2.43 14.02
CA ILE A 257 12.89 -2.17 14.53
C ILE A 257 12.83 -2.32 16.06
N ILE A 258 13.43 -3.38 16.60
CA ILE A 258 13.52 -3.64 18.05
C ILE A 258 14.32 -2.52 18.74
N SER A 259 15.47 -2.15 18.18
CA SER A 259 16.31 -1.09 18.74
C SER A 259 15.59 0.26 18.74
N TRP A 260 14.76 0.51 17.75
CA TRP A 260 13.91 1.69 17.66
C TRP A 260 12.75 1.61 18.67
N GLY A 261 12.05 0.48 18.74
CA GLY A 261 10.91 0.26 19.65
C GLY A 261 11.24 0.43 21.14
N ARG A 262 12.48 0.18 21.54
CA ARG A 262 12.95 0.44 22.93
C ARG A 262 13.00 1.92 23.31
N ARG A 263 12.80 2.82 22.36
CA ARG A 263 12.82 4.29 22.58
C ARG A 263 11.43 4.88 22.73
N ILE A 264 10.38 4.10 22.44
CA ILE A 264 8.98 4.44 22.61
C ILE A 264 8.49 4.01 23.99
#